data_749be8dbe461d3b584accc3ba9ba0c2e
#
_entry.id   749be8dbe461d3b584accc3ba9ba0c2e
#
_cell.length_a   1.000
_cell.length_b   1.000
_cell.length_c   1.000
_cell.angle_alpha   90.00
_cell.angle_beta   90.00
_cell.angle_gamma   90.00
#
_symmetry.space_group_name_H-M   'P 1'
#
loop_
_entity.id
_entity.type
_entity.pdbx_description
1 polymer ?
#
loop_
_entity_poly.entity_id
_entity_poly.type
_entity_poly.pdbx_seq_one_letter_code
_entity_poly.pdbx_strand_id
1 'polypeptide(L)'
;EIASCLVGSEMCIRDSIKFENNLGGSDLIQHWNRCINQIKNEEWIWLFSDDDLMEDNCIRDLNHQINLGIKEDVIHFNINIIDNQDKLIRKTNAYPDHLSSADFFKKLYSWKIEARMPEFVLRRSTFEEKKGFVNFDLAWRSDNATIIKLAHPNGIKSIDTSRINWRYSNENISGINNLSMIRRKQDSTIKFFNWMDSFLKATKQKYPFGRIYRNIIFSKFLYIRQLNNPEYVLSLIHI
;
A
#
# COMPACT_ATOMS: atom_id res chain seq x y z
N GLU A 1 -11.06 1.04 -20.17
CA GLU A 1 -9.67 1.02 -19.68
C GLU A 1 -9.14 -0.41 -19.71
N ILE A 2 -7.97 -0.58 -20.33
CA ILE A 2 -7.31 -1.88 -20.46
C ILE A 2 -6.30 -1.97 -19.33
N ALA A 3 -6.58 -2.77 -18.32
CA ALA A 3 -5.58 -3.08 -17.29
C ALA A 3 -4.53 -4.00 -17.92
N SER A 4 -3.34 -3.48 -18.17
CA SER A 4 -2.18 -4.24 -18.63
C SER A 4 -1.26 -4.54 -17.46
N CYS A 5 -0.82 -5.79 -17.34
CA CYS A 5 0.24 -6.19 -16.44
C CYS A 5 1.51 -6.38 -17.26
N LEU A 6 2.56 -5.62 -16.94
CA LEU A 6 3.85 -5.76 -17.59
C LEU A 6 4.72 -6.74 -16.81
N VAL A 7 5.13 -7.83 -17.45
CA VAL A 7 6.07 -8.80 -16.91
C VAL A 7 7.36 -8.68 -17.72
N GLY A 8 8.47 -8.31 -17.06
CA GLY A 8 9.77 -8.16 -17.70
C GLY A 8 10.75 -9.26 -17.28
N SER A 9 11.41 -9.89 -18.23
CA SER A 9 12.61 -10.69 -18.04
C SER A 9 13.79 -10.03 -18.77
N GLU A 10 15.01 -10.45 -18.46
CA GLU A 10 16.30 -9.78 -18.67
C GLU A 10 16.66 -9.27 -20.09
N MET A 11 15.87 -9.46 -21.08
CA MET A 11 16.14 -8.94 -22.42
C MET A 11 14.90 -8.34 -23.06
N CYS A 12 14.62 -7.09 -22.76
CA CYS A 12 13.85 -6.14 -23.61
C CYS A 12 12.57 -6.64 -24.28
N ILE A 13 12.01 -7.76 -23.90
CA ILE A 13 10.70 -8.21 -24.35
C ILE A 13 9.68 -7.80 -23.30
N ARG A 14 9.00 -6.70 -23.53
CA ARG A 14 7.83 -6.32 -22.73
C ARG A 14 6.70 -7.24 -23.13
N ASP A 15 6.59 -8.38 -22.47
CA ASP A 15 5.43 -9.22 -22.62
C ASP A 15 4.25 -8.53 -21.95
N SER A 16 3.30 -8.07 -22.73
CA SER A 16 2.05 -7.53 -22.20
C SER A 16 0.99 -8.63 -22.20
N ILE A 17 0.34 -8.84 -21.05
CA ILE A 17 -0.78 -9.76 -20.92
C ILE A 17 -2.06 -8.94 -20.81
N LYS A 18 -2.95 -9.13 -21.79
CA LYS A 18 -4.28 -8.50 -21.79
C LYS A 18 -5.29 -9.46 -21.16
N PHE A 19 -5.98 -9.01 -20.13
CA PHE A 19 -7.09 -9.74 -19.54
C PHE A 19 -8.42 -9.27 -20.13
N GLU A 20 -9.27 -10.21 -20.53
CA GLU A 20 -10.58 -9.88 -21.10
C GLU A 20 -11.54 -9.23 -20.10
N ASN A 21 -11.51 -9.69 -18.83
CA ASN A 21 -12.35 -9.16 -17.78
C ASN A 21 -11.60 -8.10 -16.96
N ASN A 22 -12.13 -6.89 -16.93
CA ASN A 22 -11.62 -5.84 -16.05
C ASN A 22 -12.10 -6.05 -14.61
N LEU A 23 -11.17 -6.38 -13.71
CA LEU A 23 -11.41 -6.53 -12.26
C LEU A 23 -11.00 -5.30 -11.47
N GLY A 24 -10.22 -4.37 -12.05
CA GLY A 24 -9.68 -3.21 -11.34
C GLY A 24 -10.73 -2.31 -10.71
N GLY A 25 -11.90 -2.19 -11.35
CA GLY A 25 -13.02 -1.40 -10.83
C GLY A 25 -13.93 -2.12 -9.83
N SER A 26 -13.87 -3.47 -9.75
CA SER A 26 -14.79 -4.27 -8.93
C SER A 26 -14.11 -5.04 -7.80
N ASP A 27 -12.96 -5.65 -8.06
CA ASP A 27 -12.15 -6.42 -7.10
C ASP A 27 -10.66 -6.21 -7.38
N LEU A 28 -10.12 -5.14 -6.82
CA LEU A 28 -8.73 -4.74 -7.04
C LEU A 28 -7.74 -5.79 -6.49
N ILE A 29 -8.04 -6.44 -5.37
CA ILE A 29 -7.17 -7.48 -4.80
C ILE A 29 -7.14 -8.72 -5.70
N GLN A 30 -8.26 -9.13 -6.26
CA GLN A 30 -8.30 -10.22 -7.22
C GLN A 30 -7.53 -9.84 -8.50
N HIS A 31 -7.62 -8.59 -8.93
CA HIS A 31 -6.84 -8.08 -10.05
C HIS A 31 -5.34 -8.16 -9.78
N TRP A 32 -4.87 -7.70 -8.62
CA TRP A 32 -3.46 -7.78 -8.22
C TRP A 32 -2.97 -9.23 -8.14
N ASN A 33 -3.74 -10.13 -7.52
CA ASN A 33 -3.41 -11.55 -7.46
C ASN A 33 -3.28 -12.16 -8.86
N ARG A 34 -4.20 -11.82 -9.78
CA ARG A 34 -4.15 -12.27 -11.17
C ARG A 34 -2.88 -11.82 -11.88
N CYS A 35 -2.43 -10.57 -11.67
CA CYS A 35 -1.18 -10.07 -12.21
C CYS A 35 0.03 -10.83 -11.63
N ILE A 36 0.07 -11.00 -10.31
CA ILE A 36 1.17 -11.71 -9.63
C ILE A 36 1.25 -13.18 -10.06
N ASN A 37 0.14 -13.83 -10.34
CA ASN A 37 0.12 -15.22 -10.83
C ASN A 37 0.78 -15.40 -12.21
N GLN A 38 1.12 -14.31 -12.91
CA GLN A 38 1.91 -14.37 -14.16
C GLN A 38 3.43 -14.43 -13.90
N ILE A 39 3.87 -14.11 -12.70
CA ILE A 39 5.28 -14.14 -12.28
C ILE A 39 5.72 -15.61 -12.16
N LYS A 40 6.87 -15.96 -12.74
CA LYS A 40 7.37 -17.35 -12.76
C LYS A 40 8.53 -17.57 -11.81
N ASN A 41 9.66 -16.91 -12.06
CA ASN A 41 10.94 -17.16 -11.37
C ASN A 41 11.54 -15.91 -10.74
N GLU A 42 10.93 -14.75 -10.92
CA GLU A 42 11.43 -13.48 -10.40
C GLU A 42 11.43 -13.52 -8.87
N GLU A 43 12.52 -13.06 -8.26
CA GLU A 43 12.67 -13.03 -6.81
C GLU A 43 11.85 -11.90 -6.18
N TRP A 44 11.67 -10.80 -6.91
CA TRP A 44 11.02 -9.59 -6.42
C TRP A 44 9.80 -9.23 -7.23
N ILE A 45 8.75 -8.75 -6.55
CA ILE A 45 7.49 -8.31 -7.10
C ILE A 45 7.40 -6.80 -6.94
N TRP A 46 7.17 -6.09 -8.02
CA TRP A 46 6.84 -4.67 -7.99
C TRP A 46 5.48 -4.44 -8.63
N LEU A 47 4.46 -4.24 -7.80
CA LEU A 47 3.12 -3.91 -8.29
C LEU A 47 3.04 -2.41 -8.54
N PHE A 48 3.17 -2.04 -9.80
CA PHE A 48 3.23 -0.65 -10.26
C PHE A 48 1.95 -0.27 -11.01
N SER A 49 1.44 0.94 -10.79
CA SER A 49 0.26 1.45 -11.48
C SER A 49 0.66 1.97 -12.87
N ASP A 50 -0.27 1.90 -13.82
CA ASP A 50 -0.05 2.34 -15.22
C ASP A 50 -0.01 3.87 -15.38
N ASP A 51 -0.53 4.60 -14.41
CA ASP A 51 -0.55 6.06 -14.35
C ASP A 51 0.60 6.69 -13.54
N ASP A 52 1.38 5.88 -12.84
CA ASP A 52 2.51 6.32 -12.04
C ASP A 52 3.82 6.29 -12.83
N LEU A 53 4.82 7.05 -12.39
CA LEU A 53 6.14 7.11 -13.03
C LEU A 53 7.24 6.79 -12.02
N MET A 54 8.30 6.11 -12.46
CA MET A 54 9.52 5.95 -11.67
C MET A 54 10.63 6.85 -12.22
N GLU A 55 11.48 7.37 -11.33
CA GLU A 55 12.70 8.05 -11.76
C GLU A 55 13.64 7.05 -12.45
N ASP A 56 14.44 7.53 -13.41
CA ASP A 56 15.31 6.69 -14.27
C ASP A 56 16.26 5.78 -13.49
N ASN A 57 16.58 6.17 -12.27
CA ASN A 57 17.51 5.45 -11.42
C ASN A 57 16.88 4.33 -10.57
N CYS A 58 15.56 4.24 -10.48
CA CYS A 58 14.87 3.34 -9.55
C CYS A 58 15.32 1.87 -9.71
N ILE A 59 15.37 1.37 -10.95
CA ILE A 59 15.79 -0.02 -11.22
C ILE A 59 17.24 -0.26 -10.87
N ARG A 60 18.13 0.69 -11.19
CA ARG A 60 19.55 0.60 -10.84
C ARG A 60 19.74 0.58 -9.31
N ASP A 61 19.05 1.46 -8.60
CA ASP A 61 19.17 1.61 -7.16
C ASP A 61 18.55 0.40 -6.44
N LEU A 62 17.46 -0.16 -6.97
CA LEU A 62 16.90 -1.43 -6.52
C LEU A 62 17.91 -2.57 -6.65
N ASN A 63 18.47 -2.77 -7.85
CA ASN A 63 19.46 -3.82 -8.10
C ASN A 63 20.70 -3.65 -7.22
N HIS A 64 21.13 -2.42 -6.98
CA HIS A 64 22.25 -2.15 -6.08
C HIS A 64 21.95 -2.65 -4.66
N GLN A 65 20.77 -2.35 -4.10
CA GLN A 65 20.37 -2.82 -2.76
C GLN A 65 20.25 -4.35 -2.71
N ILE A 66 19.67 -4.98 -3.72
CA ILE A 66 19.56 -6.44 -3.81
C ILE A 66 20.95 -7.09 -3.80
N ASN A 67 21.90 -6.56 -4.59
CA ASN A 67 23.26 -7.06 -4.67
C ASN A 67 24.07 -6.87 -3.37
N LEU A 68 23.70 -5.92 -2.52
CA LEU A 68 24.25 -5.76 -1.18
C LEU A 68 23.76 -6.84 -0.20
N GLY A 69 22.83 -7.70 -0.60
CA GLY A 69 22.34 -8.82 0.21
C GLY A 69 21.42 -8.38 1.34
N ILE A 70 20.45 -7.51 1.03
CA ILE A 70 19.43 -7.05 2.01
C ILE A 70 18.68 -8.22 2.63
N LYS A 71 18.40 -8.09 3.93
CA LYS A 71 17.66 -9.11 4.71
C LYS A 71 16.17 -8.84 4.78
N GLU A 72 15.78 -7.63 4.48
CA GLU A 72 14.38 -7.19 4.47
C GLU A 72 13.61 -7.84 3.32
N ASP A 73 12.34 -8.13 3.56
CA ASP A 73 11.44 -8.73 2.58
C ASP A 73 10.61 -7.67 1.84
N VAL A 74 10.74 -6.42 2.25
CA VAL A 74 10.07 -5.26 1.65
C VAL A 74 11.10 -4.17 1.42
N ILE A 75 11.14 -3.66 0.19
CA ILE A 75 11.93 -2.47 -0.19
C ILE A 75 10.94 -1.34 -0.45
N HIS A 76 11.30 -0.13 -0.07
CA HIS A 76 10.47 1.05 -0.21
C HIS A 76 11.22 2.16 -0.95
N PHE A 77 10.53 2.88 -1.81
CA PHE A 77 10.97 4.11 -2.44
C PHE A 77 10.17 5.30 -1.91
N ASN A 78 10.82 6.42 -1.64
CA ASN A 78 10.11 7.64 -1.27
C ASN A 78 9.29 8.18 -2.46
N ILE A 79 8.20 8.92 -2.18
CA ILE A 79 7.25 9.37 -3.19
C ILE A 79 7.34 10.88 -3.43
N ASN A 80 7.24 11.25 -4.69
CA ASN A 80 6.77 12.54 -5.16
C ASN A 80 5.29 12.42 -5.55
N ILE A 81 4.46 13.38 -5.20
CA ILE A 81 3.08 13.47 -5.68
C ILE A 81 3.05 14.43 -6.86
N ILE A 82 2.58 13.95 -7.99
CA ILE A 82 2.47 14.71 -9.25
C ILE A 82 1.00 14.87 -9.67
N ASP A 83 0.73 15.86 -10.50
CA ASP A 83 -0.57 16.07 -11.13
C ASP A 83 -0.69 15.33 -12.48
N ASN A 84 -1.81 15.51 -13.19
CA ASN A 84 -2.07 14.91 -14.50
C ASN A 84 -1.15 15.43 -15.62
N GLN A 85 -0.33 16.44 -15.36
CA GLN A 85 0.63 17.04 -16.29
C GLN A 85 2.09 16.74 -15.87
N ASP A 86 2.31 15.74 -15.02
CA ASP A 86 3.61 15.33 -14.46
C ASP A 86 4.28 16.38 -13.58
N LYS A 87 3.56 17.44 -13.19
CA LYS A 87 4.09 18.49 -12.37
C LYS A 87 4.09 18.11 -10.90
N LEU A 88 5.21 18.33 -10.22
CA LEU A 88 5.35 18.05 -8.78
C LEU A 88 4.39 18.94 -7.97
N ILE A 89 3.48 18.30 -7.22
CA ILE A 89 2.62 18.95 -6.23
C ILE A 89 3.35 19.06 -4.89
N ARG A 90 3.89 17.94 -4.39
CA ARG A 90 4.65 17.86 -3.13
C ARG A 90 5.46 16.57 -3.02
N LYS A 91 6.43 16.57 -2.11
CA LYS A 91 7.13 15.35 -1.68
C LYS A 91 6.48 14.81 -0.40
N THR A 92 6.44 13.49 -0.25
CA THR A 92 6.07 12.87 1.03
C THR A 92 7.25 12.94 2.01
N ASN A 93 6.97 12.76 3.30
CA ASN A 93 8.01 12.61 4.30
C ASN A 93 8.83 11.35 3.99
N ALA A 94 10.15 11.48 4.07
CA ALA A 94 11.04 10.36 3.83
C ALA A 94 10.94 9.30 4.94
N TYR A 95 11.07 8.04 4.54
CA TYR A 95 11.21 6.95 5.49
C TYR A 95 12.66 6.91 6.02
N PRO A 96 12.86 6.41 7.25
CA PRO A 96 14.21 6.05 7.69
C PRO A 96 14.75 4.88 6.84
N ASP A 97 16.07 4.73 6.81
CA ASP A 97 16.75 3.68 6.06
C ASP A 97 16.20 2.27 6.34
N HIS A 98 15.93 1.99 7.61
CA HIS A 98 15.26 0.76 8.05
C HIS A 98 14.06 1.08 8.92
N LEU A 99 12.98 0.30 8.76
CA LEU A 99 11.74 0.49 9.51
C LEU A 99 11.13 -0.87 9.87
N SER A 100 10.95 -1.15 11.17
CA SER A 100 10.24 -2.34 11.59
C SER A 100 8.76 -2.30 11.21
N SER A 101 8.10 -3.45 11.09
CA SER A 101 6.65 -3.50 10.81
C SER A 101 5.81 -2.75 11.84
N ALA A 102 6.21 -2.78 13.13
CA ALA A 102 5.53 -2.06 14.20
C ALA A 102 5.74 -0.54 14.09
N ASP A 103 6.96 -0.09 13.77
CA ASP A 103 7.23 1.33 13.59
C ASP A 103 6.61 1.88 12.31
N PHE A 104 6.52 1.07 11.25
CA PHE A 104 5.77 1.43 10.04
C PHE A 104 4.30 1.72 10.41
N PHE A 105 3.63 0.77 11.09
CA PHE A 105 2.27 0.99 11.57
C PHE A 105 2.15 2.24 12.43
N LYS A 106 3.06 2.42 13.39
CA LYS A 106 3.08 3.59 14.28
C LYS A 106 3.22 4.91 13.51
N LYS A 107 4.20 4.99 12.60
CA LYS A 107 4.44 6.21 11.82
C LYS A 107 3.29 6.52 10.87
N LEU A 108 2.73 5.49 10.22
CA LEU A 108 1.59 5.63 9.31
C LEU A 108 0.37 6.20 10.04
N TYR A 109 0.01 5.65 11.20
CA TYR A 109 -1.17 6.07 11.96
C TYR A 109 -0.93 7.24 12.91
N SER A 110 0.30 7.73 13.01
CA SER A 110 0.62 9.04 13.59
C SER A 110 0.81 10.14 12.54
N TRP A 111 0.49 9.87 11.27
CA TRP A 111 0.59 10.81 10.14
C TRP A 111 2.02 11.30 9.87
N LYS A 112 3.03 10.53 10.30
CA LYS A 112 4.44 10.84 10.06
C LYS A 112 4.94 10.37 8.70
N ILE A 113 4.29 9.36 8.14
CA ILE A 113 4.54 8.83 6.80
C ILE A 113 3.21 8.55 6.10
N GLU A 114 3.25 8.44 4.79
CA GLU A 114 2.15 7.99 3.94
C GLU A 114 2.58 6.68 3.27
N ALA A 115 1.63 5.88 2.79
CA ALA A 115 1.91 4.63 2.12
C ALA A 115 0.95 4.40 0.95
N ARG A 116 1.49 3.92 -0.18
CA ARG A 116 0.78 3.54 -1.40
C ARG A 116 1.44 2.31 -2.00
N MET A 117 0.70 1.47 -2.69
CA MET A 117 1.24 0.22 -3.21
C MET A 117 2.45 0.38 -4.14
N PRO A 118 2.49 1.34 -5.10
CA PRO A 118 3.57 1.46 -6.06
C PRO A 118 4.96 1.77 -5.48
N GLU A 119 5.03 2.23 -4.23
CA GLU A 119 6.30 2.54 -3.58
C GLU A 119 7.01 1.32 -2.98
N PHE A 120 6.36 0.13 -3.00
CA PHE A 120 6.89 -1.07 -2.36
C PHE A 120 7.25 -2.16 -3.36
N VAL A 121 8.44 -2.72 -3.18
CA VAL A 121 8.90 -3.93 -3.86
C VAL A 121 8.95 -5.06 -2.83
N LEU A 122 8.37 -6.21 -3.17
CA LEU A 122 8.10 -7.31 -2.25
C LEU A 122 8.91 -8.54 -2.62
N ARG A 123 9.51 -9.23 -1.64
CA ARG A 123 10.15 -10.51 -1.88
C ARG A 123 9.08 -11.58 -2.16
N ARG A 124 9.15 -12.22 -3.35
CA ARG A 124 8.12 -13.17 -3.81
C ARG A 124 7.98 -14.37 -2.86
N SER A 125 9.07 -14.97 -2.43
CA SER A 125 9.01 -16.12 -1.52
C SER A 125 8.28 -15.80 -0.21
N THR A 126 8.52 -14.62 0.38
CA THR A 126 7.81 -14.15 1.59
C THR A 126 6.35 -13.83 1.30
N PHE A 127 6.05 -13.27 0.13
CA PHE A 127 4.68 -13.01 -0.29
C PHE A 127 3.87 -14.29 -0.41
N GLU A 128 4.42 -15.33 -1.02
CA GLU A 128 3.80 -16.65 -1.17
C GLU A 128 3.64 -17.37 0.18
N GLU A 129 4.71 -17.44 0.98
CA GLU A 129 4.70 -18.03 2.32
C GLU A 129 3.62 -17.44 3.22
N LYS A 130 3.51 -16.10 3.18
CA LYS A 130 2.52 -15.36 3.96
C LYS A 130 1.15 -15.24 3.29
N LYS A 131 0.90 -16.03 2.24
CA LYS A 131 -0.41 -16.14 1.57
C LYS A 131 -0.91 -14.83 0.95
N GLY A 132 -0.04 -14.12 0.25
CA GLY A 132 -0.40 -12.99 -0.61
C GLY A 132 -0.97 -11.77 0.12
N PHE A 133 -1.87 -11.07 -0.55
CA PHE A 133 -2.49 -9.85 -0.02
C PHE A 133 -3.45 -10.14 1.15
N VAL A 134 -3.50 -9.21 2.10
CA VAL A 134 -4.63 -9.13 3.04
C VAL A 134 -5.79 -8.48 2.31
N ASN A 135 -6.95 -9.13 2.28
CA ASN A 135 -8.09 -8.66 1.50
C ASN A 135 -9.13 -7.94 2.38
N PHE A 136 -9.33 -6.65 2.10
CA PHE A 136 -10.42 -5.85 2.62
C PHE A 136 -11.21 -5.26 1.46
N ASP A 137 -12.47 -4.93 1.68
CA ASP A 137 -13.33 -4.31 0.67
C ASP A 137 -12.68 -3.03 0.08
N LEU A 138 -12.84 -2.80 -1.22
CA LEU A 138 -12.19 -1.73 -1.99
C LEU A 138 -10.65 -1.78 -1.99
N ALA A 139 -10.02 -2.88 -1.60
CA ALA A 139 -8.58 -2.90 -1.26
C ALA A 139 -8.18 -1.84 -0.21
N TRP A 140 -9.15 -1.19 0.43
CA TRP A 140 -8.89 -0.11 1.38
C TRP A 140 -8.19 -0.62 2.62
N ARG A 141 -6.95 -0.18 2.87
CA ARG A 141 -6.03 -0.66 3.90
C ARG A 141 -5.42 -2.05 3.63
N SER A 142 -5.74 -2.69 2.52
CA SER A 142 -5.16 -3.99 2.14
C SER A 142 -3.66 -3.89 1.87
N ASP A 143 -3.23 -2.82 1.20
CA ASP A 143 -1.83 -2.44 1.02
C ASP A 143 -1.10 -2.32 2.36
N ASN A 144 -1.62 -1.50 3.28
CA ASN A 144 -1.02 -1.28 4.59
C ASN A 144 -0.87 -2.59 5.39
N ALA A 145 -1.95 -3.41 5.45
CA ALA A 145 -1.92 -4.70 6.14
C ALA A 145 -0.93 -5.67 5.51
N THR A 146 -0.88 -5.71 4.18
CA THR A 146 0.04 -6.58 3.44
C THR A 146 1.49 -6.19 3.71
N ILE A 147 1.83 -4.91 3.62
CA ILE A 147 3.18 -4.43 3.93
C ILE A 147 3.57 -4.72 5.37
N ILE A 148 2.70 -4.47 6.35
CA ILE A 148 2.95 -4.80 7.77
C ILE A 148 3.23 -6.30 7.93
N LYS A 149 2.43 -7.16 7.28
CA LYS A 149 2.57 -8.61 7.33
C LYS A 149 3.89 -9.08 6.72
N LEU A 150 4.24 -8.58 5.56
CA LEU A 150 5.46 -8.96 4.83
C LEU A 150 6.72 -8.43 5.52
N ALA A 151 6.68 -7.21 6.05
CA ALA A 151 7.79 -6.59 6.76
C ALA A 151 8.14 -7.28 8.10
N HIS A 152 7.30 -8.15 8.63
CA HIS A 152 7.62 -8.88 9.87
C HIS A 152 8.31 -10.22 9.55
N PRO A 153 9.43 -10.59 10.21
CA PRO A 153 10.15 -9.83 11.25
C PRO A 153 11.23 -8.88 10.71
N ASN A 154 11.60 -8.97 9.42
CA ASN A 154 12.84 -8.41 8.89
C ASN A 154 12.80 -6.90 8.64
N GLY A 155 11.60 -6.30 8.58
CA GLY A 155 11.44 -4.85 8.37
C GLY A 155 11.30 -4.44 6.90
N ILE A 156 11.42 -3.13 6.69
CA ILE A 156 11.37 -2.45 5.40
C ILE A 156 12.71 -1.75 5.20
N LYS A 157 13.38 -1.99 4.08
CA LYS A 157 14.55 -1.22 3.63
C LYS A 157 14.08 -0.07 2.75
N SER A 158 14.52 1.15 3.03
CA SER A 158 14.20 2.30 2.20
C SER A 158 15.34 2.69 1.28
N ILE A 159 15.00 3.10 0.05
CA ILE A 159 15.87 3.71 -0.93
C ILE A 159 15.52 5.20 -0.99
N ASP A 160 16.49 6.08 -0.79
CA ASP A 160 16.33 7.54 -0.78
C ASP A 160 16.97 8.25 -1.98
N THR A 161 17.74 7.50 -2.78
CA THR A 161 18.48 8.00 -3.95
C THR A 161 17.60 8.19 -5.19
N SER A 162 16.43 7.57 -5.22
CA SER A 162 15.44 7.69 -6.28
C SER A 162 14.01 7.64 -5.71
N ARG A 163 13.04 8.10 -6.50
CA ARG A 163 11.65 8.27 -6.06
C ARG A 163 10.66 7.74 -7.07
N ILE A 164 9.48 7.40 -6.56
CA ILE A 164 8.31 7.12 -7.38
C ILE A 164 7.46 8.39 -7.47
N ASN A 165 7.05 8.74 -8.67
CA ASN A 165 6.14 9.84 -8.93
C ASN A 165 4.71 9.29 -8.98
N TRP A 166 4.01 9.39 -7.85
CA TRP A 166 2.62 8.94 -7.73
C TRP A 166 1.66 10.01 -8.23
N ARG A 167 0.77 9.62 -9.14
CA ARG A 167 -0.19 10.54 -9.75
C ARG A 167 -1.44 10.69 -8.89
N TYR A 168 -1.70 11.92 -8.49
CA TYR A 168 -2.96 12.27 -7.83
C TYR A 168 -4.05 12.48 -8.89
N SER A 169 -5.11 11.68 -8.82
CA SER A 169 -6.31 11.86 -9.64
C SER A 169 -7.58 11.75 -8.79
N ASN A 170 -8.67 12.37 -9.27
CA ASN A 170 -9.99 12.23 -8.63
C ASN A 170 -10.67 10.89 -8.92
N GLU A 171 -10.10 10.07 -9.79
CA GLU A 171 -10.62 8.75 -10.19
C GLU A 171 -10.13 7.63 -9.27
N ASN A 172 -9.07 7.89 -8.49
CA ASN A 172 -8.56 6.94 -7.52
C ASN A 172 -9.59 6.64 -6.42
N ILE A 173 -9.65 5.41 -5.93
CA ILE A 173 -10.52 5.00 -4.81
C ILE A 173 -10.38 5.97 -3.63
N SER A 174 -9.17 6.46 -3.36
CA SER A 174 -8.90 7.45 -2.30
C SER A 174 -9.64 8.78 -2.51
N GLY A 175 -9.85 9.21 -3.76
CA GLY A 175 -10.53 10.45 -4.13
C GLY A 175 -12.04 10.38 -4.10
N ILE A 176 -12.64 9.20 -4.28
CA ILE A 176 -14.11 9.04 -4.30
C ILE A 176 -14.68 9.16 -2.89
N ASN A 177 -15.56 10.14 -2.67
CA ASN A 177 -16.09 10.51 -1.35
C ASN A 177 -17.63 10.56 -1.27
N ASN A 178 -18.35 9.77 -2.08
CA ASN A 178 -19.78 9.62 -1.87
C ASN A 178 -20.07 8.78 -0.61
N LEU A 179 -21.28 8.88 -0.08
CA LEU A 179 -21.69 8.29 1.19
C LEU A 179 -21.46 6.77 1.25
N SER A 180 -21.82 6.05 0.19
CA SER A 180 -21.63 4.61 0.09
C SER A 180 -20.15 4.23 0.19
N MET A 181 -19.28 4.91 -0.56
CA MET A 181 -17.83 4.66 -0.53
C MET A 181 -17.21 5.00 0.82
N ILE A 182 -17.67 6.07 1.47
CA ILE A 182 -17.20 6.42 2.82
C ILE A 182 -17.52 5.29 3.80
N ARG A 183 -18.76 4.75 3.79
CA ARG A 183 -19.15 3.61 4.65
C ARG A 183 -18.27 2.40 4.41
N ARG A 184 -18.09 1.99 3.16
CA ARG A 184 -17.24 0.86 2.79
C ARG A 184 -15.79 1.04 3.24
N LYS A 185 -15.22 2.25 3.08
CA LYS A 185 -13.86 2.59 3.59
C LYS A 185 -13.77 2.50 5.12
N GLN A 186 -14.82 2.89 5.83
CA GLN A 186 -14.89 2.80 7.29
C GLN A 186 -14.94 1.35 7.75
N ASP A 187 -15.80 0.53 7.16
CA ASP A 187 -15.90 -0.90 7.47
C ASP A 187 -14.57 -1.63 7.23
N SER A 188 -13.90 -1.32 6.11
CA SER A 188 -12.56 -1.84 5.83
C SER A 188 -11.52 -1.38 6.86
N THR A 189 -11.62 -0.14 7.33
CA THR A 189 -10.72 0.36 8.37
C THR A 189 -10.96 -0.33 9.72
N ILE A 190 -12.20 -0.65 10.07
CA ILE A 190 -12.53 -1.44 11.28
C ILE A 190 -11.95 -2.84 11.15
N LYS A 191 -12.17 -3.51 10.00
CA LYS A 191 -11.62 -4.84 9.72
C LYS A 191 -10.09 -4.83 9.78
N PHE A 192 -9.44 -3.79 9.26
CA PHE A 192 -7.99 -3.62 9.37
C PHE A 192 -7.52 -3.56 10.83
N PHE A 193 -8.15 -2.79 11.70
CA PHE A 193 -7.74 -2.73 13.11
C PHE A 193 -7.97 -4.05 13.84
N ASN A 194 -9.06 -4.77 13.56
CA ASN A 194 -9.29 -6.10 14.12
C ASN A 194 -8.24 -7.11 13.63
N TRP A 195 -7.90 -7.05 12.35
CA TRP A 195 -6.80 -7.83 11.78
C TRP A 195 -5.47 -7.50 12.45
N MET A 196 -5.18 -6.20 12.66
CA MET A 196 -3.95 -5.75 13.30
C MET A 196 -3.82 -6.25 14.75
N ASP A 197 -4.92 -6.24 15.53
CA ASP A 197 -4.94 -6.81 16.87
C ASP A 197 -4.58 -8.32 16.85
N SER A 198 -5.14 -9.06 15.90
CA SER A 198 -4.87 -10.48 15.72
C SER A 198 -3.42 -10.73 15.30
N PHE A 199 -2.91 -9.93 14.36
CA PHE A 199 -1.53 -10.01 13.89
C PHE A 199 -0.51 -9.74 15.01
N LEU A 200 -0.70 -8.68 15.80
CA LEU A 200 0.19 -8.35 16.92
C LEU A 200 0.19 -9.43 18.00
N LYS A 201 -0.97 -10.03 18.29
CA LYS A 201 -1.07 -11.17 19.22
C LYS A 201 -0.32 -12.38 18.67
N ALA A 202 -0.54 -12.74 17.41
CA ALA A 202 0.09 -13.91 16.78
C ALA A 202 1.62 -13.77 16.70
N THR A 203 2.12 -12.55 16.45
CA THR A 203 3.55 -12.23 16.34
C THR A 203 4.19 -11.85 17.68
N LYS A 204 3.43 -11.89 18.79
CA LYS A 204 3.87 -11.50 20.15
C LYS A 204 4.46 -10.08 20.22
N GLN A 205 4.02 -9.21 19.34
CA GLN A 205 4.45 -7.81 19.33
C GLN A 205 3.61 -6.98 20.28
N LYS A 206 4.24 -6.00 20.93
CA LYS A 206 3.50 -5.01 21.72
C LYS A 206 2.77 -4.05 20.79
N TYR A 207 1.56 -3.69 21.15
CA TYR A 207 0.84 -2.64 20.41
C TYR A 207 1.63 -1.33 20.53
N PRO A 208 2.02 -0.70 19.43
CA PRO A 208 2.86 0.51 19.47
C PRO A 208 2.13 1.73 20.05
N PHE A 209 0.81 1.61 20.19
CA PHE A 209 -0.04 2.59 20.86
C PHE A 209 -0.88 1.92 21.92
N GLY A 210 -1.14 2.60 23.04
CA GLY A 210 -2.15 2.15 23.97
C GLY A 210 -3.54 2.06 23.31
N ARG A 211 -4.41 1.20 23.85
CA ARG A 211 -5.79 0.99 23.34
C ARG A 211 -6.55 2.31 23.18
N ILE A 212 -6.34 3.25 24.11
CA ILE A 212 -6.95 4.59 24.11
C ILE A 212 -6.50 5.39 22.88
N TYR A 213 -5.21 5.36 22.53
CA TYR A 213 -4.67 6.10 21.41
C TYR A 213 -5.20 5.55 20.08
N ARG A 214 -5.36 4.24 19.95
CA ARG A 214 -6.02 3.58 18.82
C ARG A 214 -7.45 4.13 18.64
N ASN A 215 -8.22 4.19 19.71
CA ASN A 215 -9.60 4.67 19.67
C ASN A 215 -9.67 6.16 19.30
N ILE A 216 -8.70 6.97 19.79
CA ILE A 216 -8.60 8.40 19.43
C ILE A 216 -8.28 8.58 17.94
N ILE A 217 -7.31 7.83 17.41
CA ILE A 217 -6.97 7.89 15.98
C ILE A 217 -8.18 7.46 15.15
N PHE A 218 -8.83 6.38 15.55
CA PHE A 218 -10.02 5.88 14.88
C PHE A 218 -11.16 6.88 14.90
N SER A 219 -11.47 7.46 16.07
CA SER A 219 -12.52 8.47 16.19
C SER A 219 -12.20 9.76 15.44
N LYS A 220 -10.94 10.22 15.44
CA LYS A 220 -10.51 11.37 14.63
C LYS A 220 -10.64 11.09 13.12
N PHE A 221 -10.28 9.90 12.69
CA PHE A 221 -10.45 9.51 11.29
C PHE A 221 -11.92 9.51 10.88
N LEU A 222 -12.79 8.96 11.72
CA LEU A 222 -14.24 9.01 11.52
C LEU A 222 -14.74 10.45 11.52
N TYR A 223 -14.32 11.26 12.48
CA TYR A 223 -14.74 12.65 12.67
C TYR A 223 -14.35 13.54 11.49
N ILE A 224 -13.10 13.49 11.01
CA ILE A 224 -12.65 14.27 9.84
C ILE A 224 -13.48 13.93 8.58
N ARG A 225 -13.86 12.67 8.42
CA ARG A 225 -14.71 12.24 7.32
C ARG A 225 -16.16 12.67 7.46
N GLN A 226 -16.65 12.85 8.69
CA GLN A 226 -18.01 13.29 9.01
C GLN A 226 -18.22 14.79 8.85
N LEU A 227 -17.21 15.61 9.14
CA LEU A 227 -17.29 17.08 8.99
C LEU A 227 -17.59 17.51 7.55
N ASN A 228 -17.30 16.66 6.57
CA ASN A 228 -17.62 16.89 5.17
C ASN A 228 -19.01 16.37 4.75
N ASN A 229 -19.79 15.80 5.68
CA ASN A 229 -21.15 15.30 5.38
C ASN A 229 -22.05 15.26 6.65
N PRO A 230 -22.93 16.26 6.87
CA PRO A 230 -23.77 16.40 8.07
C PRO A 230 -24.72 15.23 8.34
N GLU A 231 -25.18 14.51 7.31
CA GLU A 231 -26.07 13.35 7.47
C GLU A 231 -25.41 12.17 8.21
N TYR A 232 -24.09 12.15 8.25
CA TYR A 232 -23.33 11.10 8.94
C TYR A 232 -23.28 11.26 10.46
N VAL A 233 -23.42 12.47 10.96
CA VAL A 233 -23.36 12.77 12.41
C VAL A 233 -24.53 12.10 13.13
N LEU A 234 -25.69 12.00 12.48
CA LEU A 234 -26.90 11.42 13.08
C LEU A 234 -26.88 9.90 13.18
N SER A 235 -26.11 9.18 12.33
CA SER A 235 -26.08 7.71 12.35
C SER A 235 -25.18 7.11 13.40
N LEU A 236 -24.26 7.89 13.99
CA LEU A 236 -23.28 7.43 15.00
C LEU A 236 -23.75 7.63 16.46
N ILE A 237 -24.82 8.39 16.66
CA ILE A 237 -25.43 8.56 17.99
C ILE A 237 -26.23 7.32 18.39
N HIS A 238 -26.44 6.37 17.46
CA HIS A 238 -27.23 5.15 17.65
C HIS A 238 -26.42 3.85 17.67
N ILE A 239 -25.09 3.89 17.86
CA ILE A 239 -24.23 2.73 18.17
C ILE A 239 -23.69 2.89 19.63
#